data_6d152ecc0b64a68e5fe2d7fbfea7f140
#
_entry.id   6d152ecc0b64a68e5fe2d7fbfea7f140
#
_cell.length_a   1.000
_cell.length_b   1.000
_cell.length_c   1.000
_cell.angle_alpha   90.00
_cell.angle_beta   90.00
_cell.angle_gamma   90.00
#
_symmetry.space_group_name_H-M   'P 1'
#
loop_
_entity.id
_entity.type
_entity.pdbx_description
1 polymer ?
#
loop_
_entity_poly.entity_id
_entity_poly.type
_entity_poly.pdbx_seq_one_letter_code
_entity_poly.pdbx_strand_id
1 'polypeptide(L)'
;LPGTQCQDISDTVAQLALQGPKAPAILKKLLPEDQIPKGYYTALPNVEIQGMKCMISRTGYTGELGYEIYTANENAPKLWKVLREAGEEFGLIPCGLGARDTLRLEAAMPLYGHEMDETVTPLEAGLDFAVKLNKPEFIGKDALVAAGTPQRVRVGLAVTGRGIVREHQALFLNGEKIGQTTSGTHCPFLGKALAMGLIDAKYAAVGTALEADVRGRRVAVEIVPLPFYKRG
;
A
#
# COMPACT_ATOMS: atom_id res chain seq x y z
N LEU A 1 -17.32 -19.17 -12.23
CA LEU A 1 -18.48 -18.95 -13.12
C LEU A 1 -18.35 -19.89 -14.30
N PRO A 2 -19.41 -20.67 -14.67
CA PRO A 2 -19.37 -21.52 -15.85
C PRO A 2 -19.04 -20.69 -17.10
N GLY A 3 -18.08 -21.18 -17.92
CA GLY A 3 -17.66 -20.49 -19.14
C GLY A 3 -16.63 -19.37 -18.96
N THR A 4 -16.20 -19.07 -17.73
CA THR A 4 -15.11 -18.11 -17.49
C THR A 4 -13.77 -18.82 -17.68
N GLN A 5 -12.89 -18.23 -18.50
CA GLN A 5 -11.49 -18.64 -18.63
C GLN A 5 -10.60 -17.62 -17.90
N CYS A 6 -9.59 -18.12 -17.20
CA CYS A 6 -8.56 -17.32 -16.57
C CYS A 6 -7.21 -17.73 -17.16
N GLN A 7 -6.44 -16.75 -17.63
CA GLN A 7 -5.10 -16.96 -18.16
C GLN A 7 -4.13 -16.04 -17.44
N ASP A 8 -3.03 -16.59 -16.93
CA ASP A 8 -1.91 -15.81 -16.45
C ASP A 8 -1.07 -15.31 -17.63
N ILE A 9 -1.00 -13.99 -17.78
CA ILE A 9 -0.22 -13.30 -18.82
C ILE A 9 0.90 -12.45 -18.25
N SER A 10 1.22 -12.60 -16.96
CA SER A 10 2.20 -11.78 -16.25
C SER A 10 3.56 -11.69 -16.94
N ASP A 11 4.02 -12.80 -17.52
CA ASP A 11 5.31 -12.85 -18.23
C ASP A 11 5.34 -12.06 -19.55
N THR A 12 4.20 -11.55 -20.01
CA THR A 12 4.10 -10.79 -21.27
C THR A 12 3.81 -9.30 -21.05
N VAL A 13 3.57 -8.88 -19.80
CA VAL A 13 3.15 -7.52 -19.46
C VAL A 13 4.12 -6.87 -18.49
N ALA A 14 4.61 -5.71 -18.86
CA ALA A 14 5.35 -4.82 -17.97
C ALA A 14 4.44 -3.77 -17.35
N GLN A 15 4.73 -3.39 -16.10
CA GLN A 15 4.04 -2.32 -15.37
C GLN A 15 5.05 -1.28 -14.91
N LEU A 16 4.78 0.00 -15.22
CA LEU A 16 5.50 1.14 -14.67
C LEU A 16 4.58 2.00 -13.82
N ALA A 17 5.03 2.36 -12.60
CA ALA A 17 4.30 3.20 -11.68
C ALA A 17 4.83 4.64 -11.75
N LEU A 18 4.02 5.56 -12.29
CA LEU A 18 4.29 7.00 -12.30
C LEU A 18 3.52 7.64 -11.14
N GLN A 19 4.22 8.00 -10.06
CA GLN A 19 3.61 8.40 -8.81
C GLN A 19 4.08 9.78 -8.36
N GLY A 20 3.24 10.48 -7.62
CA GLY A 20 3.52 11.79 -7.04
C GLY A 20 2.57 12.88 -7.53
N PRO A 21 2.54 14.06 -6.86
CA PRO A 21 1.56 15.11 -7.13
C PRO A 21 1.67 15.70 -8.54
N LYS A 22 2.81 15.55 -9.20
CA LYS A 22 3.04 16.02 -10.58
C LYS A 22 2.79 14.95 -11.64
N ALA A 23 2.45 13.72 -11.29
CA ALA A 23 2.16 12.64 -12.24
C ALA A 23 1.08 12.99 -13.28
N PRO A 24 -0.03 13.68 -12.92
CA PRO A 24 -1.00 14.13 -13.92
C PRO A 24 -0.42 15.11 -14.95
N ALA A 25 0.43 16.03 -14.51
CA ALA A 25 1.06 17.01 -15.41
C ALA A 25 2.04 16.33 -16.39
N ILE A 26 2.76 15.31 -15.92
CA ILE A 26 3.65 14.53 -16.78
C ILE A 26 2.86 13.78 -17.86
N LEU A 27 1.76 13.11 -17.48
CA LEU A 27 0.92 12.41 -18.47
C LEU A 27 0.28 13.35 -19.48
N LYS A 28 -0.12 14.57 -19.10
CA LYS A 28 -0.66 15.58 -20.00
C LYS A 28 0.31 16.04 -21.10
N LYS A 29 1.60 15.83 -20.94
CA LYS A 29 2.60 16.03 -22.01
C LYS A 29 2.60 14.92 -23.05
N LEU A 30 2.12 13.76 -22.70
CA LEU A 30 2.16 12.55 -23.53
C LEU A 30 0.79 12.19 -24.13
N LEU A 31 -0.28 12.64 -23.51
CA LEU A 31 -1.65 12.23 -23.80
C LEU A 31 -2.62 13.41 -23.72
N PRO A 32 -3.65 13.44 -24.57
CA PRO A 32 -4.78 14.33 -24.38
C PRO A 32 -5.55 13.99 -23.08
N GLU A 33 -6.21 14.98 -22.51
CA GLU A 33 -6.80 14.87 -21.16
C GLU A 33 -7.93 13.83 -21.06
N ASP A 34 -8.63 13.55 -22.13
CA ASP A 34 -9.67 12.53 -22.21
C ASP A 34 -9.11 11.10 -22.22
N GLN A 35 -7.82 10.93 -22.49
CA GLN A 35 -7.09 9.66 -22.41
C GLN A 35 -6.35 9.46 -21.08
N ILE A 36 -6.61 10.29 -20.07
CA ILE A 36 -6.05 10.16 -18.72
C ILE A 36 -7.18 9.81 -17.74
N PRO A 37 -7.08 8.69 -16.99
CA PRO A 37 -8.10 8.31 -16.01
C PRO A 37 -8.32 9.40 -14.96
N LYS A 38 -9.58 9.82 -14.72
CA LYS A 38 -9.91 10.91 -13.78
C LYS A 38 -10.30 10.42 -12.39
N GLY A 39 -10.90 9.24 -12.29
CA GLY A 39 -11.36 8.64 -11.03
C GLY A 39 -10.34 7.68 -10.44
N TYR A 40 -10.23 7.63 -9.10
CA TYR A 40 -9.48 6.54 -8.46
C TYR A 40 -10.09 5.18 -8.80
N TYR A 41 -9.24 4.17 -8.94
CA TYR A 41 -9.63 2.80 -9.31
C TYR A 41 -10.35 2.71 -10.65
N THR A 42 -10.09 3.67 -11.57
CA THR A 42 -10.53 3.59 -12.97
C THR A 42 -9.34 3.32 -13.87
N ALA A 43 -9.60 2.66 -15.01
CA ALA A 43 -8.59 2.37 -16.00
C ALA A 43 -9.11 2.71 -17.41
N LEU A 44 -8.21 3.14 -18.29
CA LEU A 44 -8.44 3.29 -19.71
C LEU A 44 -7.59 2.27 -20.46
N PRO A 45 -8.20 1.24 -21.07
CA PRO A 45 -7.51 0.32 -21.95
C PRO A 45 -7.27 0.99 -23.31
N ASN A 46 -6.29 0.47 -24.05
CA ASN A 46 -6.02 0.87 -25.44
C ASN A 46 -5.63 2.36 -25.62
N VAL A 47 -4.90 2.91 -24.68
CA VAL A 47 -4.24 4.21 -24.80
C VAL A 47 -2.94 4.04 -25.58
N GLU A 48 -2.59 5.00 -26.44
CA GLU A 48 -1.33 4.95 -27.19
C GLU A 48 -0.35 6.02 -26.71
N ILE A 49 0.83 5.60 -26.23
CA ILE A 49 1.93 6.49 -25.85
C ILE A 49 3.07 6.31 -26.86
N GLN A 50 3.28 7.26 -27.76
CA GLN A 50 4.35 7.23 -28.77
C GLN A 50 4.43 5.89 -29.55
N GLY A 51 3.28 5.42 -30.04
CA GLY A 51 3.16 4.17 -30.81
C GLY A 51 3.14 2.89 -29.95
N MET A 52 3.19 3.00 -28.61
CA MET A 52 3.08 1.86 -27.71
C MET A 52 1.63 1.74 -27.19
N LYS A 53 1.03 0.57 -27.39
CA LYS A 53 -0.27 0.26 -26.78
C LYS A 53 -0.11 0.09 -25.28
N CYS A 54 -0.90 0.82 -24.50
CA CYS A 54 -0.88 0.82 -23.06
C CYS A 54 -2.29 0.72 -22.47
N MET A 55 -2.39 0.21 -21.29
CA MET A 55 -3.50 0.44 -20.37
C MET A 55 -3.01 1.36 -19.26
N ILE A 56 -3.77 2.37 -18.89
CA ILE A 56 -3.43 3.27 -17.80
C ILE A 56 -4.51 3.18 -16.74
N SER A 57 -4.13 2.89 -15.51
CA SER A 57 -5.01 2.95 -14.35
C SER A 57 -4.63 4.10 -13.42
N ARG A 58 -5.64 4.72 -12.79
CA ARG A 58 -5.41 5.70 -11.72
C ARG A 58 -5.38 4.98 -10.39
N THR A 59 -4.27 4.29 -10.18
CA THR A 59 -3.94 3.50 -9.01
C THR A 59 -2.50 3.75 -8.60
N GLY A 60 -2.13 3.30 -7.41
CA GLY A 60 -0.76 3.41 -6.91
C GLY A 60 -0.63 2.87 -5.50
N TYR A 61 0.59 2.87 -5.01
CA TYR A 61 0.97 2.32 -3.72
C TYR A 61 1.83 3.30 -2.90
N THR A 62 1.47 4.58 -2.95
CA THR A 62 2.28 5.66 -2.33
C THR A 62 1.48 6.63 -1.47
N GLY A 63 0.13 6.52 -1.49
CA GLY A 63 -0.74 7.50 -0.86
C GLY A 63 -0.88 8.82 -1.64
N GLU A 64 -0.08 9.00 -2.70
CA GLU A 64 -0.11 10.17 -3.58
C GLU A 64 -0.93 9.95 -4.84
N LEU A 65 -1.11 11.03 -5.61
CA LEU A 65 -1.61 10.94 -6.99
C LEU A 65 -0.68 10.07 -7.81
N GLY A 66 -1.24 9.24 -8.65
CA GLY A 66 -0.40 8.40 -9.49
C GLY A 66 -1.19 7.56 -10.47
N TYR A 67 -0.41 6.95 -11.35
CA TYR A 67 -0.90 6.07 -12.40
C TYR A 67 0.00 4.85 -12.50
N GLU A 68 -0.61 3.74 -12.86
CA GLU A 68 0.10 2.52 -13.25
C GLU A 68 -0.14 2.29 -14.73
N ILE A 69 0.94 2.11 -15.49
CA ILE A 69 0.92 2.01 -16.95
C ILE A 69 1.39 0.62 -17.32
N TYR A 70 0.53 -0.12 -17.98
CA TYR A 70 0.76 -1.49 -18.41
C TYR A 70 0.97 -1.53 -19.92
N THR A 71 1.96 -2.27 -20.37
CA THR A 71 2.30 -2.43 -21.79
C THR A 71 2.97 -3.78 -22.02
N ALA A 72 3.18 -4.17 -23.28
CA ALA A 72 3.96 -5.35 -23.59
C ALA A 72 5.42 -5.20 -23.13
N ASN A 73 6.06 -6.29 -22.71
CA ASN A 73 7.39 -6.29 -22.11
C ASN A 73 8.45 -5.58 -22.97
N GLU A 74 8.41 -5.78 -24.26
CA GLU A 74 9.36 -5.17 -25.22
C GLU A 74 9.27 -3.64 -25.24
N ASN A 75 8.14 -3.06 -24.85
CA ASN A 75 7.95 -1.61 -24.79
C ASN A 75 8.49 -0.97 -23.51
N ALA A 76 8.73 -1.76 -22.45
CA ALA A 76 9.07 -1.23 -21.13
C ALA A 76 10.29 -0.29 -21.14
N PRO A 77 11.42 -0.59 -21.81
CA PRO A 77 12.57 0.31 -21.85
C PRO A 77 12.26 1.63 -22.56
N LYS A 78 11.49 1.58 -23.67
CA LYS A 78 11.08 2.78 -24.39
C LYS A 78 10.12 3.62 -23.57
N LEU A 79 9.11 3.01 -22.94
CA LEU A 79 8.15 3.70 -22.09
C LEU A 79 8.84 4.37 -20.89
N TRP A 80 9.78 3.67 -20.25
CA TRP A 80 10.59 4.23 -19.18
C TRP A 80 11.32 5.51 -19.61
N LYS A 81 11.98 5.47 -20.77
CA LYS A 81 12.69 6.63 -21.33
C LYS A 81 11.73 7.79 -21.59
N VAL A 82 10.61 7.53 -22.26
CA VAL A 82 9.59 8.53 -22.58
C VAL A 82 9.02 9.21 -21.33
N LEU A 83 8.72 8.44 -20.29
CA LEU A 83 8.25 8.97 -19.02
C LEU A 83 9.31 9.83 -18.33
N ARG A 84 10.58 9.38 -18.34
CA ARG A 84 11.71 10.10 -17.77
C ARG A 84 11.91 11.45 -18.45
N GLU A 85 11.92 11.48 -19.77
CA GLU A 85 12.08 12.70 -20.57
C GLU A 85 10.90 13.67 -20.33
N ALA A 86 9.66 13.17 -20.36
CA ALA A 86 8.49 14.00 -20.10
C ALA A 86 8.45 14.55 -18.66
N GLY A 87 9.02 13.82 -17.71
CA GLY A 87 9.02 14.16 -16.29
C GLY A 87 10.20 14.99 -15.82
N GLU A 88 11.23 15.21 -16.64
CA GLU A 88 12.48 15.87 -16.25
C GLU A 88 12.25 17.26 -15.64
N GLU A 89 11.50 18.12 -16.31
CA GLU A 89 11.16 19.47 -15.82
C GLU A 89 10.32 19.47 -14.53
N PHE A 90 9.62 18.35 -14.25
CA PHE A 90 8.82 18.17 -13.03
C PHE A 90 9.61 17.55 -11.88
N GLY A 91 10.91 17.24 -12.10
CA GLY A 91 11.75 16.61 -11.12
C GLY A 91 11.47 15.11 -10.93
N LEU A 92 11.00 14.41 -11.97
CA LEU A 92 10.79 12.96 -11.92
C LEU A 92 12.11 12.22 -11.74
N ILE A 93 12.17 11.39 -10.72
CA ILE A 93 13.35 10.57 -10.40
C ILE A 93 13.00 9.08 -10.38
N PRO A 94 13.93 8.19 -10.73
CA PRO A 94 13.77 6.76 -10.50
C PRO A 94 13.74 6.46 -9.01
N CYS A 95 12.84 5.56 -8.61
CA CYS A 95 12.71 5.11 -7.24
C CYS A 95 12.89 3.60 -7.15
N GLY A 96 13.64 3.14 -6.15
CA GLY A 96 13.86 1.73 -5.89
C GLY A 96 12.84 1.14 -4.89
N LEU A 97 13.01 -0.15 -4.57
CA LEU A 97 12.14 -0.88 -3.65
C LEU A 97 12.09 -0.27 -2.24
N GLY A 98 13.20 0.33 -1.77
CA GLY A 98 13.23 1.02 -0.49
C GLY A 98 12.28 2.22 -0.45
N ALA A 99 12.19 3.02 -1.52
CA ALA A 99 11.23 4.10 -1.63
C ALA A 99 9.78 3.58 -1.70
N ARG A 100 9.55 2.49 -2.46
CA ARG A 100 8.25 1.83 -2.51
C ARG A 100 7.79 1.42 -1.11
N ASP A 101 8.66 0.83 -0.30
CA ASP A 101 8.33 0.36 1.05
C ASP A 101 8.09 1.52 2.02
N THR A 102 8.93 2.54 2.03
CA THR A 102 8.73 3.69 2.93
C THR A 102 7.48 4.49 2.58
N LEU A 103 7.20 4.74 1.30
CA LEU A 103 6.02 5.48 0.86
C LEU A 103 4.71 4.74 1.18
N ARG A 104 4.65 3.43 0.89
CA ARG A 104 3.44 2.66 1.23
C ARG A 104 3.21 2.60 2.74
N LEU A 105 4.29 2.49 3.55
CA LEU A 105 4.21 2.45 5.01
C LEU A 105 3.70 3.80 5.56
N GLU A 106 4.21 4.92 5.08
CA GLU A 106 3.75 6.25 5.47
C GLU A 106 2.26 6.43 5.15
N ALA A 107 1.79 5.90 4.03
CA ALA A 107 0.38 5.87 3.64
C ALA A 107 -0.43 4.76 4.35
N ALA A 108 0.20 3.97 5.21
CA ALA A 108 -0.38 2.81 5.90
C ALA A 108 -1.01 1.78 4.96
N MET A 109 -0.47 1.63 3.76
CA MET A 109 -0.93 0.62 2.81
C MET A 109 -0.35 -0.75 3.21
N PRO A 110 -1.20 -1.79 3.34
CA PRO A 110 -0.76 -3.11 3.75
C PRO A 110 0.07 -3.78 2.64
N LEU A 111 1.02 -4.60 3.07
CA LEU A 111 1.84 -5.44 2.19
C LEU A 111 1.50 -6.90 2.45
N TYR A 112 1.27 -7.68 1.38
CA TYR A 112 1.06 -9.12 1.49
C TYR A 112 2.33 -9.82 2.05
N GLY A 113 2.12 -10.76 2.96
CA GLY A 113 3.19 -11.40 3.73
C GLY A 113 3.60 -10.63 5.00
N HIS A 114 3.05 -9.42 5.21
CA HIS A 114 3.32 -8.58 6.37
C HIS A 114 2.04 -8.24 7.14
N GLU A 115 1.20 -7.33 6.62
CA GLU A 115 -0.08 -6.93 7.24
C GLU A 115 -1.23 -7.90 6.92
N MET A 116 -1.08 -8.69 5.89
CA MET A 116 -2.08 -9.65 5.45
C MET A 116 -1.41 -10.87 4.82
N ASP A 117 -2.01 -12.02 5.07
CA ASP A 117 -1.65 -13.32 4.53
C ASP A 117 -2.88 -14.25 4.58
N GLU A 118 -2.68 -15.55 4.42
CA GLU A 118 -3.76 -16.55 4.47
C GLU A 118 -4.40 -16.70 5.86
N THR A 119 -3.78 -16.15 6.91
CA THR A 119 -4.24 -16.24 8.32
C THR A 119 -4.83 -14.95 8.86
N VAL A 120 -4.79 -13.86 8.07
CA VAL A 120 -5.27 -12.53 8.45
C VAL A 120 -6.43 -12.14 7.56
N THR A 121 -7.60 -11.98 8.15
CA THR A 121 -8.80 -11.55 7.41
C THR A 121 -8.67 -10.10 6.93
N PRO A 122 -9.38 -9.71 5.86
CA PRO A 122 -9.37 -8.31 5.42
C PRO A 122 -9.90 -7.34 6.48
N LEU A 123 -10.77 -7.80 7.39
CA LEU A 123 -11.28 -6.97 8.49
C LEU A 123 -10.20 -6.75 9.56
N GLU A 124 -9.41 -7.75 9.92
CA GLU A 124 -8.24 -7.60 10.80
C GLU A 124 -7.19 -6.66 10.19
N ALA A 125 -6.99 -6.75 8.87
CA ALA A 125 -6.06 -5.90 8.13
C ALA A 125 -6.55 -4.45 7.93
N GLY A 126 -7.79 -4.10 8.36
CA GLY A 126 -8.37 -2.76 8.18
C GLY A 126 -8.70 -2.46 6.71
N LEU A 127 -9.14 -3.47 5.95
CA LEU A 127 -9.57 -3.38 4.56
C LEU A 127 -11.10 -3.50 4.41
N ASP A 128 -11.84 -3.16 5.45
CA ASP A 128 -13.31 -3.20 5.50
C ASP A 128 -13.96 -2.37 4.38
N PHE A 129 -13.31 -1.30 3.93
CA PHE A 129 -13.78 -0.49 2.81
C PHE A 129 -13.97 -1.32 1.51
N ALA A 130 -13.19 -2.38 1.33
CA ALA A 130 -13.25 -3.29 0.18
C ALA A 130 -14.25 -4.44 0.38
N VAL A 131 -14.63 -4.73 1.62
CA VAL A 131 -15.55 -5.83 1.98
C VAL A 131 -16.98 -5.31 2.04
N LYS A 132 -17.84 -5.80 1.14
CA LYS A 132 -19.24 -5.39 1.06
C LYS A 132 -20.16 -6.50 1.55
N LEU A 133 -20.26 -6.66 2.88
CA LEU A 133 -21.11 -7.70 3.50
C LEU A 133 -22.61 -7.57 3.16
N ASN A 134 -23.06 -6.40 2.70
CA ASN A 134 -24.42 -6.18 2.20
C ASN A 134 -24.71 -6.75 0.81
N LYS A 135 -23.69 -7.21 0.05
CA LYS A 135 -23.92 -7.97 -1.18
C LYS A 135 -24.63 -9.29 -0.87
N PRO A 136 -25.49 -9.78 -1.78
CA PRO A 136 -26.18 -11.05 -1.57
C PRO A 136 -25.19 -12.21 -1.34
N GLU A 137 -24.15 -12.31 -2.20
CA GLU A 137 -23.14 -13.34 -2.10
C GLU A 137 -21.79 -12.87 -2.65
N PHE A 138 -20.72 -13.45 -2.16
CA PHE A 138 -19.36 -13.47 -2.72
C PHE A 138 -18.56 -14.58 -2.04
N ILE A 139 -17.50 -15.05 -2.69
CA ILE A 139 -16.64 -16.13 -2.15
C ILE A 139 -16.02 -15.65 -0.83
N GLY A 140 -16.22 -16.41 0.26
CA GLY A 140 -15.72 -16.08 1.61
C GLY A 140 -16.68 -15.26 2.48
N LYS A 141 -17.85 -14.82 1.98
CA LYS A 141 -18.80 -14.03 2.77
C LYS A 141 -19.21 -14.75 4.06
N ASP A 142 -19.64 -16.00 3.96
CA ASP A 142 -20.14 -16.75 5.12
C ASP A 142 -19.05 -16.97 6.17
N ALA A 143 -17.80 -17.19 5.73
CA ALA A 143 -16.67 -17.29 6.64
C ALA A 143 -16.40 -15.97 7.39
N LEU A 144 -16.45 -14.83 6.69
CA LEU A 144 -16.28 -13.50 7.32
C LEU A 144 -17.43 -13.17 8.29
N VAL A 145 -18.67 -13.52 7.92
CA VAL A 145 -19.83 -13.34 8.80
C VAL A 145 -19.71 -14.23 10.04
N ALA A 146 -19.31 -15.50 9.86
CA ALA A 146 -19.13 -16.44 10.97
C ALA A 146 -17.99 -16.05 11.92
N ALA A 147 -16.90 -15.45 11.38
CA ALA A 147 -15.79 -14.95 12.18
C ALA A 147 -16.19 -13.77 13.10
N GLY A 148 -17.23 -13.02 12.73
CA GLY A 148 -17.76 -11.91 13.53
C GLY A 148 -16.79 -10.75 13.68
N THR A 149 -16.77 -10.13 14.88
CA THR A 149 -15.87 -9.00 15.17
C THR A 149 -14.42 -9.48 15.28
N PRO A 150 -13.48 -8.84 14.56
CA PRO A 150 -12.07 -9.20 14.62
C PRO A 150 -11.52 -9.20 16.05
N GLN A 151 -10.83 -10.27 16.43
CA GLN A 151 -10.15 -10.36 17.73
C GLN A 151 -8.77 -9.67 17.70
N ARG A 152 -8.20 -9.51 16.51
CA ARG A 152 -6.96 -8.79 16.26
C ARG A 152 -7.23 -7.67 15.27
N VAL A 153 -6.49 -6.59 15.38
CA VAL A 153 -6.61 -5.46 14.46
C VAL A 153 -5.25 -4.88 14.13
N ARG A 154 -5.14 -4.36 12.93
CA ARG A 154 -3.96 -3.62 12.50
C ARG A 154 -3.96 -2.23 13.12
N VAL A 155 -2.83 -1.85 13.71
CA VAL A 155 -2.61 -0.53 14.31
C VAL A 155 -1.39 0.17 13.72
N GLY A 156 -1.40 1.50 13.79
CA GLY A 156 -0.22 2.33 13.53
C GLY A 156 0.56 2.58 14.83
N LEU A 157 1.88 2.57 14.73
CA LEU A 157 2.79 2.76 15.84
C LEU A 157 3.80 3.85 15.53
N ALA A 158 3.90 4.85 16.41
CA ALA A 158 5.01 5.80 16.42
C ALA A 158 6.07 5.31 17.41
N VAL A 159 7.32 5.26 16.99
CA VAL A 159 8.43 4.92 17.89
C VAL A 159 8.77 6.17 18.71
N THR A 160 8.51 6.11 20.01
CA THR A 160 8.79 7.18 20.97
C THR A 160 10.10 6.98 21.70
N GLY A 161 10.59 5.73 21.74
CA GLY A 161 11.90 5.39 22.28
C GLY A 161 13.03 5.54 21.26
N ARG A 162 14.25 5.20 21.66
CA ARG A 162 15.42 5.26 20.79
C ARG A 162 15.55 3.97 19.96
N GLY A 163 15.46 4.08 18.64
CA GLY A 163 15.67 2.96 17.71
C GLY A 163 14.68 2.93 16.56
N ILE A 164 14.74 1.86 15.80
CA ILE A 164 13.82 1.54 14.71
C ILE A 164 13.19 0.19 15.03
N VAL A 165 11.88 0.13 14.98
CA VAL A 165 11.13 -1.12 15.12
C VAL A 165 10.89 -1.66 13.70
N ARG A 166 11.23 -2.93 13.47
CA ARG A 166 11.07 -3.65 12.21
C ARG A 166 9.89 -4.62 12.32
N GLU A 167 9.67 -5.41 11.28
CA GLU A 167 8.70 -6.51 11.29
C GLU A 167 9.02 -7.58 12.36
N HIS A 168 8.01 -8.36 12.74
CA HIS A 168 8.11 -9.51 13.63
C HIS A 168 8.68 -9.23 15.03
N GLN A 169 8.60 -7.98 15.48
CA GLN A 169 8.94 -7.63 16.87
C GLN A 169 7.71 -7.83 17.76
N ALA A 170 7.85 -8.59 18.86
CA ALA A 170 6.76 -8.77 19.81
C ALA A 170 6.36 -7.43 20.45
N LEU A 171 5.06 -7.19 20.57
CA LEU A 171 4.48 -6.01 21.24
C LEU A 171 3.92 -6.38 22.59
N PHE A 172 4.22 -5.54 23.58
CA PHE A 172 3.88 -5.77 24.98
C PHE A 172 3.14 -4.58 25.58
N LEU A 173 2.16 -4.89 26.43
CA LEU A 173 1.50 -3.95 27.32
C LEU A 173 1.62 -4.48 28.75
N ASN A 174 2.23 -3.71 29.65
CA ASN A 174 2.44 -4.10 31.07
C ASN A 174 3.10 -5.49 31.25
N GLY A 175 4.00 -5.86 30.33
CA GLY A 175 4.68 -7.15 30.35
C GLY A 175 3.96 -8.31 29.66
N GLU A 176 2.67 -8.16 29.32
CA GLU A 176 1.90 -9.12 28.54
C GLU A 176 2.15 -8.94 27.04
N LYS A 177 2.42 -10.04 26.31
CA LYS A 177 2.53 -10.00 24.85
C LYS A 177 1.12 -9.92 24.24
N ILE A 178 0.84 -8.84 23.50
CA ILE A 178 -0.46 -8.54 22.92
C ILE A 178 -0.50 -8.63 21.38
N GLY A 179 0.64 -8.90 20.75
CA GLY A 179 0.73 -8.98 19.29
C GLY A 179 2.16 -8.84 18.80
N GLN A 180 2.29 -8.43 17.56
CA GLN A 180 3.60 -8.20 16.93
C GLN A 180 3.52 -7.12 15.84
N THR A 181 4.68 -6.54 15.53
CA THR A 181 4.82 -5.63 14.38
C THR A 181 4.81 -6.40 13.07
N THR A 182 4.23 -5.80 12.05
CA THR A 182 4.12 -6.36 10.71
C THR A 182 5.04 -5.65 9.72
N SER A 183 5.22 -4.35 9.88
CA SER A 183 6.15 -3.51 9.10
C SER A 183 6.70 -2.42 9.98
N GLY A 184 7.88 -1.90 9.64
CA GLY A 184 8.41 -0.73 10.34
C GLY A 184 9.77 -0.29 9.83
N THR A 185 9.97 1.03 9.77
CA THR A 185 11.22 1.63 9.34
C THR A 185 11.30 3.10 9.76
N HIS A 186 12.43 3.73 9.49
CA HIS A 186 12.48 5.19 9.45
C HIS A 186 11.80 5.69 8.17
N CYS A 187 10.79 6.54 8.31
CA CYS A 187 10.01 7.12 7.22
C CYS A 187 10.60 8.47 6.83
N PRO A 188 11.28 8.57 5.67
CA PRO A 188 12.08 9.76 5.32
C PRO A 188 11.24 11.01 5.14
N PHE A 189 10.05 10.90 4.53
CA PHE A 189 9.19 12.05 4.27
C PHE A 189 8.63 12.65 5.57
N LEU A 190 8.18 11.79 6.49
CA LEU A 190 7.66 12.23 7.80
C LEU A 190 8.75 12.50 8.83
N GLY A 191 10.01 12.12 8.56
CA GLY A 191 11.13 12.29 9.49
C GLY A 191 11.01 11.51 10.79
N LYS A 192 10.26 10.39 10.79
CA LYS A 192 9.91 9.61 11.99
C LYS A 192 10.14 8.12 11.79
N ALA A 193 10.43 7.42 12.87
CA ALA A 193 10.39 5.97 12.90
C ALA A 193 8.94 5.53 13.18
N LEU A 194 8.35 4.81 12.23
CA LEU A 194 6.96 4.35 12.28
C LEU A 194 6.91 2.85 12.04
N ALA A 195 5.86 2.21 12.54
CA ALA A 195 5.60 0.80 12.31
C ALA A 195 4.09 0.54 12.20
N MET A 196 3.72 -0.58 11.64
CA MET A 196 2.40 -1.17 11.78
C MET A 196 2.51 -2.47 12.55
N GLY A 197 1.45 -2.87 13.22
CA GLY A 197 1.40 -4.12 13.95
C GLY A 197 -0.01 -4.70 13.97
N LEU A 198 -0.10 -6.00 14.21
CA LEU A 198 -1.34 -6.72 14.44
C LEU A 198 -1.39 -7.09 15.93
N ILE A 199 -2.38 -6.58 16.63
CA ILE A 199 -2.52 -6.75 18.09
C ILE A 199 -3.95 -7.16 18.48
N ASP A 200 -4.13 -7.65 19.69
CA ASP A 200 -5.44 -7.90 20.26
C ASP A 200 -6.30 -6.63 20.23
N ALA A 201 -7.49 -6.73 19.67
CA ALA A 201 -8.37 -5.59 19.42
C ALA A 201 -8.72 -4.79 20.69
N LYS A 202 -8.79 -5.44 21.83
CA LYS A 202 -9.11 -4.80 23.14
C LYS A 202 -8.07 -3.75 23.58
N TYR A 203 -6.86 -3.79 23.01
CA TYR A 203 -5.77 -2.87 23.35
C TYR A 203 -5.48 -1.81 22.27
N ALA A 204 -6.29 -1.74 21.22
CA ALA A 204 -6.02 -0.93 20.02
C ALA A 204 -6.36 0.58 20.15
N ALA A 205 -6.65 1.08 21.34
CA ALA A 205 -6.98 2.49 21.53
C ALA A 205 -5.80 3.40 21.17
N VAL A 206 -6.06 4.44 20.36
CA VAL A 206 -5.06 5.47 20.02
C VAL A 206 -4.57 6.15 21.30
N GLY A 207 -3.25 6.41 21.39
CA GLY A 207 -2.58 6.95 22.57
C GLY A 207 -2.11 5.88 23.55
N THR A 208 -2.41 4.59 23.32
CA THR A 208 -1.90 3.51 24.18
C THR A 208 -0.40 3.38 24.02
N ALA A 209 0.34 3.51 25.14
CA ALA A 209 1.78 3.27 25.20
C ALA A 209 2.07 1.77 25.28
N LEU A 210 2.93 1.29 24.41
CA LEU A 210 3.35 -0.10 24.28
C LEU A 210 4.89 -0.18 24.28
N GLU A 211 5.39 -1.40 24.33
CA GLU A 211 6.81 -1.71 24.17
C GLU A 211 6.99 -2.74 23.04
N ALA A 212 7.92 -2.46 22.13
CA ALA A 212 8.37 -3.43 21.12
C ALA A 212 9.68 -4.09 21.58
N ASP A 213 9.77 -5.41 21.44
CA ASP A 213 11.01 -6.13 21.72
C ASP A 213 11.93 -6.08 20.51
N VAL A 214 12.95 -5.24 20.56
CA VAL A 214 13.96 -5.12 19.51
C VAL A 214 15.24 -5.80 19.96
N ARG A 215 15.41 -7.06 19.60
CA ARG A 215 16.61 -7.86 19.95
C ARG A 215 16.86 -7.92 21.46
N GLY A 216 15.82 -8.18 22.24
CA GLY A 216 15.90 -8.28 23.70
C GLY A 216 15.87 -6.93 24.43
N ARG A 217 15.72 -5.80 23.73
CA ARG A 217 15.52 -4.49 24.34
C ARG A 217 14.11 -3.98 24.14
N ARG A 218 13.50 -3.46 25.19
CA ARG A 218 12.19 -2.81 25.12
C ARG A 218 12.35 -1.40 24.56
N VAL A 219 11.69 -1.14 23.43
CA VAL A 219 11.63 0.16 22.78
C VAL A 219 10.20 0.68 22.90
N ALA A 220 10.05 1.86 23.48
CA ALA A 220 8.74 2.48 23.66
C ALA A 220 8.13 2.86 22.29
N VAL A 221 6.86 2.52 22.12
CA VAL A 221 6.04 2.88 20.97
C VAL A 221 4.66 3.34 21.45
N GLU A 222 3.96 4.11 20.64
CA GLU A 222 2.61 4.58 20.93
C GLU A 222 1.68 4.27 19.77
N ILE A 223 0.47 3.83 20.06
CA ILE A 223 -0.56 3.62 19.03
C ILE A 223 -1.02 4.99 18.51
N VAL A 224 -0.91 5.19 17.19
CA VAL A 224 -1.30 6.42 16.52
C VAL A 224 -2.32 6.16 15.41
N PRO A 225 -3.09 7.17 15.00
CA PRO A 225 -4.04 7.03 13.91
C PRO A 225 -3.39 6.62 12.60
N LEU A 226 -4.09 5.81 11.79
CA LEU A 226 -3.76 5.51 10.41
C LEU A 226 -4.67 6.29 9.44
N PRO A 227 -4.17 6.65 8.25
CA PRO A 227 -2.76 6.55 7.83
C PRO A 227 -1.87 7.61 8.49
N PHE A 228 -0.56 7.36 8.55
CA PHE A 228 0.42 8.32 9.08
C PHE A 228 0.54 9.55 8.20
N TYR A 229 0.49 9.36 6.88
CA TYR A 229 0.47 10.40 5.86
C TYR A 229 -0.89 10.45 5.17
N LYS A 230 -1.42 11.66 5.05
CA LYS A 230 -2.59 11.96 4.21
C LYS A 230 -2.22 13.05 3.22
N ARG A 231 -2.54 12.81 1.96
CA ARG A 231 -2.44 13.83 0.93
C ARG A 231 -3.41 14.98 1.27
N GLY A 232 -2.93 16.22 1.14
CA GLY A 232 -3.71 17.44 1.24
C GLY A 232 -4.71 17.63 0.07
#